data_1509bb00ff3be65857d0aec44b480d87
#
_entry.id   1509bb00ff3be65857d0aec44b480d87
#
_cell.length_a   1.000
_cell.length_b   1.000
_cell.length_c   1.000
_cell.angle_alpha   90.00
_cell.angle_beta   90.00
_cell.angle_gamma   90.00
#
_symmetry.space_group_name_H-M   'P 1'
#
loop_
_entity.id
_entity.type
_entity.pdbx_description
1 polymer ?
#
loop_
_entity_poly.entity_id
_entity_poly.type
_entity_poly.pdbx_seq_one_letter_code
_entity_poly.pdbx_strand_id
1 'polypeptide(L)'
;NWNGILGEMKLVAVDPVYVDDMQLYPDVAKKSVEVRLKIDNRTKKPFEGKALITVSGNGLHVTKEIPVGGDAEEAGLAETVALGREAKLWDEFNPNLYTVECTLLTGTGKETFEHKKSATFGMREVAQGRNHILLNGRPVHLRGTVENAVFPKTGHAPVCDAEWERIMRIVQDYGLNHIRFHSWCPPAAAFRMADRHGVYLEVEMPMWGKDAEPDEARYDFFRREMRAILKEYGNHPSFVLYCNGNEITGNFDFIEELTADGRKLDTRHLYSGSTARTRVPSDQYYVSQQTNKGPVKVYEGRPSTDWDRSSESDVDVPVISHESGQRCVYPDFREIEKFTGPVRARNFELWREMLDANGMLDQAHDFFRASGALTVVEYKAVIEALLRSSKSAGFQLLSLNDFPGQGYAPVGILDPFWDSKGLVTPEEWRAFCAPTV
;
A
#
# COMPACT_ATOMS: atom_id res chain seq x y z
N ASN A 1 9.50 -14.05 9.60
CA ASN A 1 9.10 -13.59 10.95
C ASN A 1 10.30 -12.99 11.65
N TRP A 2 10.18 -11.76 12.10
CA TRP A 2 11.17 -11.09 12.94
C TRP A 2 10.57 -10.79 14.31
N ASN A 3 11.43 -10.62 15.31
CA ASN A 3 11.04 -10.22 16.65
C ASN A 3 11.66 -8.86 16.98
N GLY A 4 10.96 -8.08 17.79
CA GLY A 4 11.42 -6.78 18.26
C GLY A 4 10.89 -5.61 17.44
N ILE A 5 11.29 -4.41 17.86
CA ILE A 5 10.88 -3.14 17.28
C ILE A 5 11.79 -2.83 16.09
N LEU A 6 11.22 -2.70 14.88
CA LEU A 6 11.95 -2.35 13.66
C LEU A 6 11.94 -0.86 13.36
N GLY A 7 10.87 -0.15 13.75
CA GLY A 7 10.73 1.27 13.51
C GLY A 7 11.54 2.12 14.49
N GLU A 8 11.24 3.41 14.47
CA GLU A 8 11.86 4.34 15.42
C GLU A 8 11.35 4.12 16.85
N MET A 9 12.26 4.21 17.80
CA MET A 9 11.93 4.27 19.21
C MET A 9 12.47 5.61 19.75
N LYS A 10 11.54 6.51 20.09
CA LYS A 10 11.87 7.88 20.49
C LYS A 10 11.43 8.17 21.92
N LEU A 11 12.27 8.90 22.63
CA LEU A 11 11.85 9.64 23.82
C LEU A 11 11.64 11.10 23.42
N VAL A 12 10.40 11.56 23.52
CA VAL A 12 10.02 12.92 23.12
C VAL A 12 9.66 13.73 24.37
N ALA A 13 10.28 14.89 24.54
CA ALA A 13 9.88 15.86 25.53
C ALA A 13 9.01 16.93 24.85
N VAL A 14 7.86 17.21 25.43
CA VAL A 14 6.91 18.23 24.97
C VAL A 14 6.49 19.11 26.14
N ASP A 15 6.04 20.32 25.85
CA ASP A 15 5.40 21.16 26.84
C ASP A 15 4.08 20.51 27.34
N PRO A 16 3.59 20.87 28.54
CA PRO A 16 2.37 20.29 29.09
C PRO A 16 1.11 20.47 28.25
N VAL A 17 1.06 21.47 27.37
CA VAL A 17 0.01 21.66 26.38
C VAL A 17 0.61 21.48 24.99
N TYR A 18 0.21 20.45 24.27
CA TYR A 18 0.82 20.10 22.98
C TYR A 18 -0.17 19.49 22.00
N VAL A 19 0.17 19.51 20.72
CA VAL A 19 -0.60 18.82 19.66
C VAL A 19 -0.24 17.34 19.69
N ASP A 20 -1.16 16.48 20.16
CA ASP A 20 -1.00 15.02 20.17
C ASP A 20 -1.15 14.44 18.75
N ASP A 21 -2.19 14.86 18.03
CA ASP A 21 -2.48 14.34 16.70
C ASP A 21 -2.83 15.45 15.72
N MET A 22 -2.49 15.26 14.44
CA MET A 22 -2.84 16.16 13.34
C MET A 22 -3.24 15.35 12.12
N GLN A 23 -4.52 15.41 11.75
CA GLN A 23 -5.10 14.71 10.60
C GLN A 23 -5.49 15.72 9.53
N LEU A 24 -5.16 15.42 8.28
CA LEU A 24 -5.32 16.31 7.12
C LEU A 24 -6.30 15.70 6.13
N TYR A 25 -7.40 16.41 5.86
CA TYR A 25 -8.45 15.98 4.95
C TYR A 25 -8.52 16.96 3.76
N PRO A 26 -7.87 16.64 2.61
CA PRO A 26 -7.96 17.48 1.43
C PRO A 26 -9.35 17.43 0.79
N ASP A 27 -9.84 18.60 0.36
CA ASP A 27 -11.03 18.76 -0.48
C ASP A 27 -10.59 19.29 -1.85
N VAL A 28 -10.56 18.38 -2.82
CA VAL A 28 -10.07 18.65 -4.18
C VAL A 28 -10.97 19.67 -4.89
N ALA A 29 -12.29 19.60 -4.69
CA ALA A 29 -13.24 20.48 -5.34
C ALA A 29 -13.14 21.92 -4.82
N LYS A 30 -12.96 22.09 -3.51
CA LYS A 30 -12.81 23.41 -2.88
C LYS A 30 -11.39 23.93 -2.87
N LYS A 31 -10.40 23.11 -3.27
CA LYS A 31 -8.98 23.46 -3.17
C LYS A 31 -8.62 23.92 -1.75
N SER A 32 -8.97 23.11 -0.76
CA SER A 32 -8.73 23.35 0.66
C SER A 32 -8.30 22.09 1.38
N VAL A 33 -7.77 22.23 2.58
CA VAL A 33 -7.50 21.14 3.50
C VAL A 33 -8.15 21.41 4.84
N GLU A 34 -8.92 20.45 5.35
CA GLU A 34 -9.38 20.48 6.74
C GLU A 34 -8.27 19.91 7.62
N VAL A 35 -7.79 20.69 8.56
CA VAL A 35 -6.78 20.32 9.55
C VAL A 35 -7.51 20.03 10.86
N ARG A 36 -7.45 18.77 11.30
CA ARG A 36 -8.00 18.33 12.58
C ARG A 36 -6.86 18.15 13.56
N LEU A 37 -6.91 18.87 14.66
CA LEU A 37 -5.94 18.81 15.73
C LEU A 37 -6.56 18.18 16.97
N LYS A 38 -5.79 17.28 17.62
CA LYS A 38 -6.03 16.85 18.98
C LYS A 38 -4.97 17.49 19.85
N ILE A 39 -5.40 18.32 20.82
CA ILE A 39 -4.52 19.00 21.77
C ILE A 39 -4.65 18.30 23.12
N ASP A 40 -3.54 17.90 23.67
CA ASP A 40 -3.42 17.28 24.98
C ASP A 40 -3.00 18.33 26.01
N ASN A 41 -3.70 18.40 27.15
CA ASN A 41 -3.42 19.35 28.22
C ASN A 41 -3.14 18.61 29.53
N ARG A 42 -1.87 18.50 29.89
CA ARG A 42 -1.40 17.83 31.11
C ARG A 42 -1.34 18.75 32.35
N THR A 43 -1.66 20.03 32.17
CA THR A 43 -1.62 20.99 33.30
C THR A 43 -2.78 20.81 34.28
N LYS A 44 -3.86 20.13 33.88
CA LYS A 44 -5.14 19.99 34.62
C LYS A 44 -5.79 21.35 34.96
N LYS A 45 -5.46 22.39 34.21
CA LYS A 45 -6.02 23.75 34.31
C LYS A 45 -6.53 24.20 32.97
N PRO A 46 -7.52 25.09 32.90
CA PRO A 46 -7.91 25.72 31.66
C PRO A 46 -6.73 26.35 30.93
N PHE A 47 -6.71 26.26 29.61
CA PHE A 47 -5.71 26.89 28.78
C PHE A 47 -6.36 27.76 27.69
N GLU A 48 -5.69 28.81 27.28
CA GLU A 48 -6.06 29.66 26.18
C GLU A 48 -4.83 29.95 25.32
N GLY A 49 -5.08 30.27 24.04
CA GLY A 49 -4.00 30.61 23.14
C GLY A 49 -4.42 30.63 21.69
N LYS A 50 -3.48 30.33 20.82
CA LYS A 50 -3.69 30.29 19.38
C LYS A 50 -2.88 29.19 18.71
N ALA A 51 -3.39 28.67 17.62
CA ALA A 51 -2.66 27.82 16.69
C ALA A 51 -2.42 28.58 15.38
N LEU A 52 -1.18 28.61 14.93
CA LEU A 52 -0.81 29.09 13.59
C LEU A 52 -0.66 27.85 12.70
N ILE A 53 -1.54 27.72 11.72
CA ILE A 53 -1.50 26.65 10.73
C ILE A 53 -0.90 27.21 9.45
N THR A 54 0.27 26.75 9.07
CA THR A 54 0.94 27.13 7.83
C THR A 54 0.96 25.96 6.87
N VAL A 55 0.43 26.14 5.67
CA VAL A 55 0.50 25.18 4.55
C VAL A 55 1.47 25.70 3.52
N SER A 56 2.48 24.90 3.18
CA SER A 56 3.51 25.26 2.22
C SER A 56 3.84 24.11 1.25
N GLY A 57 4.32 24.44 0.05
CA GLY A 57 4.71 23.49 -0.98
C GLY A 57 4.27 23.92 -2.38
N ASN A 58 4.98 23.49 -3.41
CA ASN A 58 4.68 23.78 -4.81
C ASN A 58 4.47 25.26 -5.15
N GLY A 59 5.22 26.16 -4.46
CA GLY A 59 5.09 27.61 -4.61
C GLY A 59 3.96 28.25 -3.79
N LEU A 60 3.21 27.46 -3.03
CA LEU A 60 2.15 27.93 -2.15
C LEU A 60 2.68 28.15 -0.74
N HIS A 61 2.20 29.22 -0.07
CA HIS A 61 2.45 29.50 1.33
C HIS A 61 1.24 30.25 1.90
N VAL A 62 0.47 29.57 2.75
CA VAL A 62 -0.73 30.12 3.36
C VAL A 62 -0.67 29.90 4.86
N THR A 63 -0.90 30.95 5.66
CA THR A 63 -0.97 30.87 7.11
C THR A 63 -2.33 31.29 7.61
N LYS A 64 -2.88 30.55 8.55
CA LYS A 64 -4.13 30.85 9.24
C LYS A 64 -3.91 30.81 10.74
N GLU A 65 -4.29 31.87 11.44
CA GLU A 65 -4.29 31.93 12.90
C GLU A 65 -5.69 31.64 13.41
N ILE A 66 -5.81 30.80 14.42
CA ILE A 66 -7.07 30.40 15.04
C ILE A 66 -6.94 30.39 16.56
N PRO A 67 -7.93 30.91 17.30
CA PRO A 67 -7.95 30.80 18.74
C PRO A 67 -8.16 29.38 19.18
N VAL A 68 -7.49 28.98 20.24
CA VAL A 68 -7.63 27.67 20.88
C VAL A 68 -7.80 27.84 22.38
N GLY A 69 -8.49 26.91 23.01
CA GLY A 69 -8.65 26.90 24.45
C GLY A 69 -9.54 25.74 24.89
N GLY A 70 -9.50 25.43 26.16
CA GLY A 70 -10.32 24.38 26.76
C GLY A 70 -10.14 24.27 28.25
N ASP A 71 -11.17 23.75 28.90
CA ASP A 71 -11.17 23.45 30.34
C ASP A 71 -10.77 22.00 30.65
N ALA A 72 -10.79 21.16 29.63
CA ALA A 72 -10.58 19.72 29.73
C ALA A 72 -9.11 19.32 29.52
N GLU A 73 -8.80 18.08 29.85
CA GLU A 73 -7.48 17.45 29.58
C GLU A 73 -7.19 17.31 28.08
N GLU A 74 -8.23 17.27 27.24
CA GLU A 74 -8.13 17.19 25.78
C GLU A 74 -9.02 18.25 25.11
N ALA A 75 -8.55 18.86 24.03
CA ALA A 75 -9.33 19.73 23.17
C ALA A 75 -9.20 19.29 21.71
N GLY A 76 -10.31 19.27 21.00
CA GLY A 76 -10.38 19.01 19.56
C GLY A 76 -10.62 20.28 18.77
N LEU A 77 -9.95 20.41 17.63
CA LEU A 77 -10.13 21.53 16.71
C LEU A 77 -10.17 21.00 15.28
N ALA A 78 -11.11 21.50 14.49
CA ALA A 78 -11.16 21.26 13.05
C ALA A 78 -11.24 22.60 12.32
N GLU A 79 -10.32 22.85 11.41
CA GLU A 79 -10.23 24.13 10.71
C GLU A 79 -9.88 23.93 9.23
N THR A 80 -10.59 24.62 8.35
CA THR A 80 -10.37 24.57 6.91
C THR A 80 -9.44 25.69 6.46
N VAL A 81 -8.36 25.32 5.78
CA VAL A 81 -7.41 26.22 5.15
C VAL A 81 -7.63 26.20 3.64
N ALA A 82 -8.06 27.31 3.06
CA ALA A 82 -8.18 27.47 1.62
C ALA A 82 -6.79 27.62 0.99
N LEU A 83 -6.49 26.80 -0.01
CA LEU A 83 -5.20 26.80 -0.72
C LEU A 83 -5.25 27.62 -2.02
N GLY A 84 -6.46 27.83 -2.55
CA GLY A 84 -6.67 28.60 -3.76
C GLY A 84 -6.48 27.78 -5.04
N ARG A 85 -6.73 28.43 -6.18
CA ARG A 85 -6.79 27.77 -7.51
C ARG A 85 -5.47 27.15 -7.94
N GLU A 86 -4.35 27.69 -7.47
CA GLU A 86 -2.99 27.24 -7.82
C GLU A 86 -2.59 25.95 -7.12
N ALA A 87 -3.41 25.45 -6.18
CA ALA A 87 -3.14 24.18 -5.50
C ALA A 87 -3.13 23.02 -6.51
N LYS A 88 -1.97 22.36 -6.61
CA LYS A 88 -1.73 21.23 -7.50
C LYS A 88 -2.21 19.94 -6.89
N LEU A 89 -2.77 19.05 -7.73
CA LEU A 89 -3.22 17.73 -7.29
C LEU A 89 -2.03 16.78 -7.17
N TRP A 90 -2.22 15.75 -6.37
CA TRP A 90 -1.33 14.60 -6.29
C TRP A 90 -1.90 13.44 -7.10
N ASP A 91 -1.09 12.85 -7.95
CA ASP A 91 -1.34 11.62 -8.70
C ASP A 91 -0.03 10.93 -9.09
N GLU A 92 -0.10 9.78 -9.80
CA GLU A 92 1.08 9.01 -10.21
C GLU A 92 2.04 9.77 -11.15
N PHE A 93 1.54 10.78 -11.87
CA PHE A 93 2.34 11.57 -12.81
C PHE A 93 2.81 12.90 -12.21
N ASN A 94 2.11 13.37 -11.20
CA ASN A 94 2.33 14.64 -10.54
C ASN A 94 2.26 14.46 -9.00
N PRO A 95 3.27 13.87 -8.37
CA PRO A 95 3.25 13.58 -6.94
C PRO A 95 3.52 14.84 -6.08
N ASN A 96 2.66 15.86 -6.24
CA ASN A 96 2.77 17.13 -5.56
C ASN A 96 2.42 17.01 -4.07
N LEU A 97 3.36 17.31 -3.20
CA LEU A 97 3.21 17.26 -1.75
C LEU A 97 3.19 18.65 -1.13
N TYR A 98 2.43 18.79 -0.07
CA TYR A 98 2.36 19.96 0.80
C TYR A 98 2.71 19.58 2.22
N THR A 99 3.31 20.52 2.95
CA THR A 99 3.56 20.41 4.38
C THR A 99 2.62 21.32 5.14
N VAL A 100 1.97 20.79 6.16
CA VAL A 100 1.26 21.58 7.18
C VAL A 100 2.14 21.64 8.41
N GLU A 101 2.42 22.84 8.88
CA GLU A 101 3.02 23.09 10.18
C GLU A 101 2.00 23.76 11.09
N CYS A 102 1.78 23.21 12.27
CA CYS A 102 1.02 23.83 13.34
C CYS A 102 1.96 24.30 14.43
N THR A 103 2.01 25.60 14.68
CA THR A 103 2.66 26.18 15.86
C THR A 103 1.56 26.54 16.87
N LEU A 104 1.52 25.80 17.96
CA LEU A 104 0.59 25.99 19.07
C LEU A 104 1.23 26.88 20.12
N LEU A 105 0.62 28.04 20.41
CA LEU A 105 1.06 28.98 21.43
C LEU A 105 -0.05 29.09 22.48
N THR A 106 0.17 28.62 23.70
CA THR A 106 -0.86 28.57 24.74
C THR A 106 -0.33 29.08 26.08
N GLY A 107 -1.24 29.34 27.00
CA GLY A 107 -0.93 29.72 28.35
C GLY A 107 -1.94 29.22 29.38
N THR A 108 -1.47 28.99 30.60
CA THR A 108 -2.30 28.71 31.77
C THR A 108 -1.86 29.60 32.92
N GLY A 109 -2.69 30.62 33.23
CA GLY A 109 -2.33 31.63 34.24
C GLY A 109 -1.11 32.46 33.81
N LYS A 110 0.07 32.23 34.43
CA LYS A 110 1.33 32.94 34.09
C LYS A 110 2.29 32.11 33.25
N GLU A 111 1.98 30.84 33.02
CA GLU A 111 2.84 29.93 32.27
C GLU A 111 2.47 29.97 30.79
N THR A 112 3.46 29.96 29.91
CA THR A 112 3.28 29.94 28.45
C THR A 112 3.97 28.72 27.87
N PHE A 113 3.36 28.14 26.84
CA PHE A 113 3.83 26.91 26.19
C PHE A 113 3.86 27.10 24.69
N GLU A 114 4.84 26.47 24.03
CA GLU A 114 4.95 26.43 22.58
C GLU A 114 5.16 24.98 22.14
N HIS A 115 4.37 24.52 21.16
CA HIS A 115 4.57 23.21 20.53
C HIS A 115 4.45 23.32 19.02
N LYS A 116 5.33 22.61 18.30
CA LYS A 116 5.29 22.52 16.84
C LYS A 116 5.07 21.08 16.41
N LYS A 117 4.12 20.90 15.48
CA LYS A 117 3.87 19.63 14.82
C LYS A 117 3.75 19.85 13.33
N SER A 118 4.33 18.94 12.53
CA SER A 118 4.23 19.00 11.08
C SER A 118 3.77 17.65 10.51
N ALA A 119 3.04 17.71 9.38
CA ALA A 119 2.67 16.56 8.60
C ALA A 119 2.65 16.93 7.11
N THR A 120 2.82 15.94 6.24
CA THR A 120 2.70 16.09 4.79
C THR A 120 1.39 15.51 4.28
N PHE A 121 0.89 16.05 3.16
CA PHE A 121 -0.25 15.50 2.44
C PHE A 121 -0.15 15.80 0.94
N GLY A 122 -0.96 15.11 0.16
CA GLY A 122 -1.21 15.44 -1.25
C GLY A 122 -2.67 15.83 -1.45
N MET A 123 -2.91 16.83 -2.31
CA MET A 123 -4.28 17.20 -2.72
C MET A 123 -4.84 16.10 -3.62
N ARG A 124 -5.50 15.10 -3.04
CA ARG A 124 -6.13 14.02 -3.79
C ARG A 124 -7.44 13.60 -3.16
N GLU A 125 -8.32 13.07 -4.00
CA GLU A 125 -9.54 12.37 -3.63
C GLU A 125 -9.52 10.99 -4.27
N VAL A 126 -9.85 9.94 -3.51
CA VAL A 126 -10.11 8.61 -4.05
C VAL A 126 -11.58 8.27 -3.86
N ALA A 127 -12.21 7.74 -4.90
CA ALA A 127 -13.63 7.41 -4.88
C ALA A 127 -13.90 6.06 -5.57
N GLN A 128 -14.94 5.39 -5.10
CA GLN A 128 -15.48 4.20 -5.72
C GLN A 128 -16.25 4.58 -7.00
N GLY A 129 -15.79 4.12 -8.16
CA GLY A 129 -16.59 4.07 -9.37
C GLY A 129 -17.31 2.73 -9.51
N ARG A 130 -18.00 2.50 -10.62
CA ARG A 130 -18.67 1.23 -10.87
C ARG A 130 -17.67 0.12 -11.19
N ASN A 131 -16.81 0.33 -12.18
CA ASN A 131 -15.83 -0.65 -12.65
C ASN A 131 -14.38 -0.23 -12.38
N HIS A 132 -14.16 1.02 -11.98
CA HIS A 132 -12.83 1.59 -11.80
C HIS A 132 -12.74 2.35 -10.48
N ILE A 133 -11.55 2.39 -9.91
CA ILE A 133 -11.21 3.33 -8.86
C ILE A 133 -11.04 4.70 -9.51
N LEU A 134 -11.59 5.73 -8.87
CA LEU A 134 -11.45 7.10 -9.33
C LEU A 134 -10.45 7.84 -8.46
N LEU A 135 -9.44 8.45 -9.08
CA LEU A 135 -8.54 9.39 -8.41
C LEU A 135 -8.76 10.78 -9.00
N ASN A 136 -9.06 11.74 -8.17
CA ASN A 136 -9.37 13.12 -8.60
C ASN A 136 -10.46 13.16 -9.69
N GLY A 137 -11.45 12.27 -9.59
CA GLY A 137 -12.55 12.12 -10.53
C GLY A 137 -12.19 11.40 -11.85
N ARG A 138 -10.97 10.90 -12.03
CA ARG A 138 -10.52 10.19 -13.23
C ARG A 138 -10.35 8.70 -12.94
N PRO A 139 -10.76 7.80 -13.87
CA PRO A 139 -10.47 6.38 -13.74
C PRO A 139 -8.97 6.11 -13.67
N VAL A 140 -8.58 5.27 -12.72
CA VAL A 140 -7.22 4.74 -12.58
C VAL A 140 -7.28 3.24 -12.76
N HIS A 141 -6.35 2.69 -13.55
CA HIS A 141 -6.12 1.25 -13.63
C HIS A 141 -4.90 0.90 -12.80
N LEU A 142 -5.08 0.13 -11.73
CA LEU A 142 -4.00 -0.28 -10.85
C LEU A 142 -3.19 -1.41 -11.49
N ARG A 143 -1.93 -1.15 -11.74
CA ARG A 143 -0.94 -2.11 -12.23
C ARG A 143 -0.02 -2.43 -11.08
N GLY A 144 -0.29 -3.52 -10.38
CA GLY A 144 0.31 -3.76 -9.07
C GLY A 144 1.16 -5.01 -8.97
N THR A 145 1.94 -5.02 -7.91
CA THR A 145 2.63 -6.18 -7.37
C THR A 145 2.32 -6.37 -5.90
N VAL A 146 2.41 -7.60 -5.43
CA VAL A 146 2.33 -7.92 -4.00
C VAL A 146 3.73 -7.82 -3.39
N GLU A 147 3.81 -7.28 -2.18
CA GLU A 147 4.99 -7.27 -1.33
C GLU A 147 4.71 -8.10 -0.07
N ASN A 148 5.51 -9.14 0.16
CA ASN A 148 5.25 -10.19 1.12
C ASN A 148 6.12 -10.10 2.39
N ALA A 149 6.70 -8.96 2.70
CA ALA A 149 7.60 -8.72 3.83
C ALA A 149 8.82 -9.67 3.87
N VAL A 150 9.37 -10.05 2.71
CA VAL A 150 10.48 -10.96 2.62
C VAL A 150 11.74 -10.26 2.14
N PHE A 151 12.67 -10.04 3.05
CA PHE A 151 13.95 -9.35 2.83
C PHE A 151 15.09 -10.26 3.30
N PRO A 152 15.64 -11.11 2.41
CA PRO A 152 16.56 -12.19 2.82
C PRO A 152 17.88 -11.71 3.42
N LYS A 153 18.37 -10.51 3.05
CA LYS A 153 19.63 -9.96 3.58
C LYS A 153 19.52 -9.54 5.04
N THR A 154 18.38 -9.03 5.44
CA THR A 154 18.17 -8.47 6.78
C THR A 154 17.29 -9.35 7.66
N GLY A 155 16.43 -10.17 7.04
CA GLY A 155 15.38 -10.92 7.73
C GLY A 155 14.20 -10.06 8.18
N HIS A 156 14.18 -8.78 7.85
CA HIS A 156 13.11 -7.84 8.17
C HIS A 156 13.00 -6.75 7.09
N ALA A 157 11.86 -6.08 7.04
CA ALA A 157 11.63 -4.96 6.12
C ALA A 157 12.61 -3.80 6.38
N PRO A 158 13.09 -3.12 5.33
CA PRO A 158 13.91 -1.93 5.49
C PRO A 158 13.11 -0.79 6.12
N VAL A 159 13.76 -0.04 7.02
CA VAL A 159 13.16 1.14 7.69
C VAL A 159 13.73 2.45 7.15
N CYS A 160 14.65 2.40 6.20
CA CYS A 160 15.28 3.58 5.59
C CYS A 160 14.63 3.97 4.26
N ASP A 161 14.63 5.27 3.97
CA ASP A 161 14.07 5.83 2.74
C ASP A 161 14.78 5.30 1.49
N ALA A 162 16.10 5.14 1.50
CA ALA A 162 16.88 4.79 0.33
C ALA A 162 16.50 3.43 -0.29
N GLU A 163 16.21 2.42 0.52
CA GLU A 163 15.80 1.11 0.00
C GLU A 163 14.38 1.14 -0.56
N TRP A 164 13.46 1.85 0.10
CA TRP A 164 12.11 2.03 -0.43
C TRP A 164 12.08 2.91 -1.67
N GLU A 165 12.95 3.92 -1.76
CA GLU A 165 13.12 4.70 -3.00
C GLU A 165 13.58 3.80 -4.16
N ARG A 166 14.52 2.88 -3.92
CA ARG A 166 14.96 1.90 -4.90
C ARG A 166 13.79 1.00 -5.37
N ILE A 167 13.01 0.49 -4.41
CA ILE A 167 11.84 -0.35 -4.73
C ILE A 167 10.80 0.42 -5.54
N MET A 168 10.46 1.67 -5.15
CA MET A 168 9.49 2.49 -5.90
C MET A 168 9.95 2.78 -7.33
N ARG A 169 11.24 3.06 -7.53
CA ARG A 169 11.81 3.24 -8.89
C ARG A 169 11.71 1.96 -9.72
N ILE A 170 12.05 0.81 -9.16
CA ILE A 170 11.93 -0.47 -9.85
C ILE A 170 10.47 -0.74 -10.25
N VAL A 171 9.52 -0.52 -9.35
CA VAL A 171 8.08 -0.65 -9.63
C VAL A 171 7.69 0.22 -10.84
N GLN A 172 8.11 1.49 -10.86
CA GLN A 172 7.84 2.41 -11.97
C GLN A 172 8.59 2.02 -13.26
N ASP A 173 9.84 1.56 -13.16
CA ASP A 173 10.64 1.12 -14.31
C ASP A 173 9.97 -0.04 -15.05
N TYR A 174 9.28 -0.92 -14.33
CA TYR A 174 8.47 -2.00 -14.90
C TYR A 174 7.02 -1.57 -15.22
N GLY A 175 6.70 -0.28 -15.23
CA GLY A 175 5.39 0.24 -15.63
C GLY A 175 4.27 0.00 -14.63
N LEU A 176 4.60 -0.41 -13.40
CA LEU A 176 3.63 -0.56 -12.31
C LEU A 176 3.42 0.78 -11.60
N ASN A 177 2.26 0.93 -10.97
CA ASN A 177 1.89 2.11 -10.19
C ASN A 177 1.30 1.76 -8.82
N HIS A 178 1.35 0.49 -8.42
CA HIS A 178 0.64 0.00 -7.25
C HIS A 178 1.44 -1.09 -6.52
N ILE A 179 1.44 -1.05 -5.19
CA ILE A 179 1.95 -2.11 -4.32
C ILE A 179 0.86 -2.49 -3.31
N ARG A 180 0.56 -3.78 -3.20
CA ARG A 180 -0.23 -4.36 -2.14
C ARG A 180 0.70 -4.99 -1.10
N PHE A 181 0.56 -4.62 0.17
CA PHE A 181 1.29 -5.21 1.28
C PHE A 181 0.49 -6.36 1.89
N HIS A 182 0.92 -7.59 1.63
CA HIS A 182 0.20 -8.81 1.96
C HIS A 182 0.21 -9.09 3.47
N SER A 183 -0.94 -8.91 4.12
CA SER A 183 -1.17 -9.16 5.55
C SER A 183 -0.21 -8.41 6.48
N TRP A 184 0.21 -7.20 6.10
CA TRP A 184 1.04 -6.34 6.94
C TRP A 184 0.97 -4.86 6.54
N CYS A 185 1.27 -3.99 7.51
CA CYS A 185 1.44 -2.57 7.28
C CYS A 185 2.93 -2.25 7.17
N PRO A 186 3.40 -1.63 6.07
CA PRO A 186 4.80 -1.31 5.89
C PRO A 186 5.26 -0.16 6.80
N PRO A 187 6.58 0.02 7.00
CA PRO A 187 7.10 1.13 7.78
C PRO A 187 6.91 2.48 7.09
N ALA A 188 6.95 3.57 7.87
CA ALA A 188 6.77 4.94 7.41
C ALA A 188 7.63 5.34 6.18
N ALA A 189 8.82 4.74 6.03
CA ALA A 189 9.68 4.98 4.88
C ALA A 189 9.02 4.54 3.55
N ALA A 190 8.26 3.45 3.55
CA ALA A 190 7.53 3.00 2.37
C ALA A 190 6.47 4.02 1.93
N PHE A 191 5.70 4.55 2.88
CA PHE A 191 4.70 5.58 2.59
C PHE A 191 5.33 6.87 2.08
N ARG A 192 6.39 7.36 2.76
CA ARG A 192 7.08 8.58 2.31
C ARG A 192 7.62 8.46 0.89
N MET A 193 8.18 7.30 0.52
CA MET A 193 8.73 7.12 -0.81
C MET A 193 7.61 6.92 -1.84
N ALA A 194 6.55 6.20 -1.51
CA ALA A 194 5.39 6.09 -2.36
C ALA A 194 4.72 7.45 -2.63
N ASP A 195 4.62 8.31 -1.61
CA ASP A 195 4.11 9.68 -1.76
C ASP A 195 4.94 10.50 -2.76
N ARG A 196 6.27 10.40 -2.69
CA ARG A 196 7.19 11.13 -3.56
C ARG A 196 7.23 10.61 -4.99
N HIS A 197 6.99 9.32 -5.15
CA HIS A 197 7.03 8.64 -6.46
C HIS A 197 5.66 8.50 -7.12
N GLY A 198 4.56 8.81 -6.44
CA GLY A 198 3.22 8.64 -7.00
C GLY A 198 2.80 7.17 -7.11
N VAL A 199 3.26 6.30 -6.21
CA VAL A 199 2.87 4.89 -6.18
C VAL A 199 1.69 4.71 -5.22
N TYR A 200 0.64 4.03 -5.68
CA TYR A 200 -0.56 3.75 -4.89
C TYR A 200 -0.34 2.53 -3.98
N LEU A 201 -0.68 2.66 -2.71
CA LEU A 201 -0.52 1.58 -1.74
C LEU A 201 -1.87 1.00 -1.32
N GLU A 202 -1.93 -0.32 -1.27
CA GLU A 202 -2.91 -1.08 -0.52
C GLU A 202 -2.24 -1.66 0.71
N VAL A 203 -2.77 -1.29 1.87
CA VAL A 203 -2.26 -1.74 3.16
C VAL A 203 -3.23 -2.74 3.76
N GLU A 204 -2.74 -3.93 4.04
CA GLU A 204 -3.51 -4.93 4.78
C GLU A 204 -3.14 -4.89 6.27
N MET A 205 -4.15 -5.08 7.09
CA MET A 205 -3.96 -5.38 8.50
C MET A 205 -3.34 -6.79 8.62
N PRO A 206 -2.61 -7.11 9.71
CA PRO A 206 -1.96 -8.42 9.88
C PRO A 206 -2.96 -9.53 10.19
N MET A 207 -3.89 -9.76 9.25
CA MET A 207 -4.92 -10.79 9.32
C MET A 207 -4.84 -11.69 8.08
N TRP A 208 -4.84 -13.02 8.28
CA TRP A 208 -4.78 -14.00 7.22
C TRP A 208 -5.54 -15.28 7.57
N GLY A 209 -6.19 -15.88 6.56
CA GLY A 209 -6.84 -17.18 6.69
C GLY A 209 -7.85 -17.23 7.84
N LYS A 210 -7.60 -18.01 8.86
CA LYS A 210 -8.51 -18.28 9.99
C LYS A 210 -8.46 -17.23 11.12
N ASP A 211 -7.80 -16.12 10.97
CA ASP A 211 -7.65 -15.13 12.03
C ASP A 211 -8.98 -14.46 12.45
N ALA A 212 -10.00 -14.52 11.58
CA ALA A 212 -11.35 -14.06 11.92
C ALA A 212 -12.22 -15.12 12.63
N GLU A 213 -11.67 -16.28 13.01
CA GLU A 213 -12.39 -17.18 13.92
C GLU A 213 -12.61 -16.49 15.29
N PRO A 214 -13.75 -16.76 15.96
CA PRO A 214 -14.14 -16.03 17.17
C PRO A 214 -13.10 -16.08 18.30
N ASP A 215 -12.57 -14.89 18.65
CA ASP A 215 -11.62 -14.66 19.74
C ASP A 215 -11.65 -13.16 20.09
N GLU A 216 -12.29 -12.80 21.21
CA GLU A 216 -12.49 -11.40 21.60
C GLU A 216 -11.18 -10.63 21.80
N ALA A 217 -10.14 -11.26 22.36
CA ALA A 217 -8.86 -10.60 22.57
C ALA A 217 -8.19 -10.26 21.24
N ARG A 218 -8.33 -11.14 20.25
CA ARG A 218 -7.86 -10.94 18.88
C ARG A 218 -8.69 -9.87 18.16
N TYR A 219 -10.01 -9.88 18.32
CA TYR A 219 -10.90 -8.87 17.76
C TYR A 219 -10.58 -7.48 18.30
N ASP A 220 -10.33 -7.35 19.60
CA ASP A 220 -9.91 -6.10 20.20
C ASP A 220 -8.54 -5.63 19.71
N PHE A 221 -7.62 -6.57 19.48
CA PHE A 221 -6.34 -6.24 18.82
C PHE A 221 -6.56 -5.66 17.43
N PHE A 222 -7.37 -6.31 16.58
CA PHE A 222 -7.62 -5.83 15.22
C PHE A 222 -8.34 -4.47 15.18
N ARG A 223 -9.31 -4.23 16.08
CA ARG A 223 -9.94 -2.92 16.20
C ARG A 223 -8.94 -1.81 16.57
N ARG A 224 -7.99 -2.10 17.45
CA ARG A 224 -6.93 -1.14 17.83
C ARG A 224 -5.91 -0.96 16.72
N GLU A 225 -5.50 -2.03 16.06
CA GLU A 225 -4.52 -2.00 14.99
C GLU A 225 -5.03 -1.21 13.78
N MET A 226 -6.28 -1.42 13.35
CA MET A 226 -6.91 -0.62 12.30
C MET A 226 -6.85 0.88 12.63
N ARG A 227 -7.24 1.25 13.85
CA ARG A 227 -7.20 2.66 14.27
C ARG A 227 -5.79 3.22 14.31
N ALA A 228 -4.82 2.41 14.74
CA ALA A 228 -3.41 2.81 14.76
C ALA A 228 -2.86 3.05 13.35
N ILE A 229 -3.13 2.16 12.39
CA ILE A 229 -2.74 2.30 10.99
C ILE A 229 -3.35 3.57 10.38
N LEU A 230 -4.66 3.78 10.55
CA LEU A 230 -5.36 4.95 10.01
C LEU A 230 -4.88 6.26 10.65
N LYS A 231 -4.63 6.26 11.97
CA LYS A 231 -4.09 7.43 12.68
C LYS A 231 -2.68 7.77 12.21
N GLU A 232 -1.81 6.79 12.11
CA GLU A 232 -0.39 7.00 11.80
C GLU A 232 -0.17 7.36 10.33
N TYR A 233 -0.86 6.67 9.42
CA TYR A 233 -0.57 6.75 7.98
C TYR A 233 -1.67 7.41 7.14
N GLY A 234 -2.78 7.79 7.73
CA GLY A 234 -3.92 8.34 7.00
C GLY A 234 -3.65 9.64 6.21
N ASN A 235 -2.62 10.41 6.59
CA ASN A 235 -2.22 11.63 5.86
C ASN A 235 -1.47 11.36 4.56
N HIS A 236 -0.95 10.13 4.34
CA HIS A 236 -0.17 9.80 3.16
C HIS A 236 -1.08 9.70 1.91
N PRO A 237 -0.87 10.51 0.87
CA PRO A 237 -1.70 10.45 -0.33
C PRO A 237 -1.54 9.15 -1.11
N SER A 238 -0.41 8.46 -0.98
CA SER A 238 -0.18 7.14 -1.57
C SER A 238 -1.05 6.05 -0.97
N PHE A 239 -1.47 6.16 0.27
CA PHE A 239 -2.35 5.22 0.94
C PHE A 239 -3.78 5.36 0.40
N VAL A 240 -4.13 4.61 -0.63
CA VAL A 240 -5.43 4.71 -1.32
C VAL A 240 -6.39 3.58 -0.97
N LEU A 241 -5.87 2.39 -0.66
CA LEU A 241 -6.66 1.19 -0.37
C LEU A 241 -6.29 0.61 0.99
N TYR A 242 -7.30 0.29 1.79
CA TYR A 242 -7.17 -0.45 3.04
C TYR A 242 -7.94 -1.76 2.95
N CYS A 243 -7.34 -2.86 3.42
CA CYS A 243 -8.01 -4.14 3.53
C CYS A 243 -7.77 -4.76 4.91
N ASN A 244 -8.74 -5.50 5.44
CA ASN A 244 -8.55 -6.16 6.73
C ASN A 244 -7.53 -7.31 6.65
N GLY A 245 -7.31 -7.90 5.49
CA GLY A 245 -6.25 -8.91 5.29
C GLY A 245 -6.49 -9.86 4.13
N ASN A 246 -5.64 -10.90 4.06
CA ASN A 246 -5.61 -11.81 2.93
C ASN A 246 -6.38 -13.10 3.16
N GLU A 247 -7.19 -13.50 2.18
CA GLU A 247 -7.86 -14.82 2.13
C GLU A 247 -8.56 -15.19 3.44
N ILE A 248 -9.21 -14.22 4.08
CA ILE A 248 -9.83 -14.40 5.39
C ILE A 248 -10.97 -15.40 5.31
N THR A 249 -11.03 -16.25 6.32
CA THR A 249 -12.14 -17.17 6.60
C THR A 249 -12.57 -17.02 8.07
N GLY A 250 -13.77 -17.44 8.42
CA GLY A 250 -14.28 -17.35 9.79
C GLY A 250 -15.48 -16.44 9.92
N ASN A 251 -15.50 -15.54 10.89
CA ASN A 251 -16.63 -14.67 11.19
C ASN A 251 -16.69 -13.43 10.29
N PHE A 252 -17.48 -13.49 9.24
CA PHE A 252 -17.68 -12.39 8.30
C PHE A 252 -18.53 -11.23 8.86
N ASP A 253 -19.31 -11.44 9.92
CA ASP A 253 -20.00 -10.34 10.59
C ASP A 253 -18.98 -9.42 11.30
N PHE A 254 -17.93 -9.99 11.89
CA PHE A 254 -16.81 -9.21 12.43
C PHE A 254 -16.01 -8.49 11.34
N ILE A 255 -15.79 -9.13 10.20
CA ILE A 255 -15.10 -8.47 9.05
C ILE A 255 -15.94 -7.31 8.50
N GLU A 256 -17.27 -7.47 8.41
CA GLU A 256 -18.18 -6.37 8.04
C GLU A 256 -18.12 -5.23 9.06
N GLU A 257 -18.17 -5.54 10.37
CA GLU A 257 -18.02 -4.54 11.45
C GLU A 257 -16.75 -3.71 11.25
N LEU A 258 -15.59 -4.35 11.10
CA LEU A 258 -14.31 -3.67 10.90
C LEU A 258 -14.30 -2.80 9.63
N THR A 259 -14.81 -3.33 8.52
CA THR A 259 -14.85 -2.61 7.24
C THR A 259 -15.74 -1.38 7.33
N ALA A 260 -16.93 -1.54 7.91
CA ALA A 260 -17.87 -0.44 8.12
C ALA A 260 -17.34 0.63 9.07
N ASP A 261 -16.65 0.21 10.13
CA ASP A 261 -16.03 1.14 11.09
C ASP A 261 -14.85 1.89 10.48
N GLY A 262 -13.99 1.24 9.70
CA GLY A 262 -12.91 1.89 8.97
C GLY A 262 -13.42 3.01 8.06
N ARG A 263 -14.46 2.73 7.26
CA ARG A 263 -15.13 3.73 6.40
C ARG A 263 -15.69 4.94 7.14
N LYS A 264 -16.16 4.76 8.37
CA LYS A 264 -16.66 5.86 9.20
C LYS A 264 -15.55 6.66 9.86
N LEU A 265 -14.46 5.98 10.25
CA LEU A 265 -13.34 6.59 10.94
C LEU A 265 -12.50 7.47 10.01
N ASP A 266 -12.27 7.00 8.79
CA ASP A 266 -11.44 7.70 7.83
C ASP A 266 -11.99 7.56 6.40
N THR A 267 -12.32 8.69 5.80
CA THR A 267 -12.91 8.75 4.45
C THR A 267 -11.88 8.98 3.34
N ARG A 268 -10.60 9.00 3.68
CA ARG A 268 -9.51 9.28 2.73
C ARG A 268 -9.09 8.06 1.90
N HIS A 269 -9.57 6.87 2.24
CA HIS A 269 -9.22 5.58 1.62
C HIS A 269 -10.48 4.85 1.14
N LEU A 270 -10.31 3.85 0.28
CA LEU A 270 -11.33 2.85 0.01
C LEU A 270 -11.05 1.59 0.84
N TYR A 271 -12.09 0.89 1.22
CA TYR A 271 -12.04 -0.23 2.16
C TYR A 271 -12.54 -1.53 1.54
N SER A 272 -11.88 -2.64 1.89
CA SER A 272 -12.32 -4.00 1.58
C SER A 272 -12.15 -4.91 2.79
N GLY A 273 -13.07 -5.86 2.94
CA GLY A 273 -13.06 -6.80 4.04
C GLY A 273 -11.97 -7.86 3.92
N SER A 274 -11.69 -8.32 2.71
CA SER A 274 -10.68 -9.37 2.47
C SER A 274 -10.23 -9.34 1.02
N THR A 275 -8.95 -9.49 0.79
CA THR A 275 -8.46 -9.85 -0.54
C THR A 275 -8.74 -11.33 -0.79
N ALA A 276 -9.30 -11.63 -1.96
CA ALA A 276 -9.89 -12.94 -2.30
C ALA A 276 -11.02 -13.37 -1.32
N ARG A 277 -11.55 -14.56 -1.50
CA ARG A 277 -12.62 -15.15 -0.66
C ARG A 277 -13.95 -14.38 -0.75
N THR A 278 -14.60 -14.19 0.40
CA THR A 278 -15.97 -13.65 0.48
C THR A 278 -15.95 -12.14 0.62
N ARG A 279 -16.83 -11.46 -0.11
CA ARG A 279 -17.11 -10.05 0.04
C ARG A 279 -17.99 -9.78 1.26
N VAL A 280 -17.87 -8.55 1.78
CA VAL A 280 -18.79 -8.01 2.79
C VAL A 280 -19.55 -6.80 2.23
N PRO A 281 -20.73 -6.46 2.79
CA PRO A 281 -21.57 -5.37 2.26
C PRO A 281 -20.88 -4.00 2.21
N SER A 282 -19.96 -3.75 3.12
CA SER A 282 -19.21 -2.49 3.20
C SER A 282 -18.02 -2.37 2.25
N ASP A 283 -17.74 -3.40 1.43
CA ASP A 283 -16.66 -3.32 0.44
C ASP A 283 -16.88 -2.19 -0.57
N GLN A 284 -15.85 -1.38 -0.78
CA GLN A 284 -15.80 -0.34 -1.79
C GLN A 284 -14.99 -0.73 -3.02
N TYR A 285 -14.22 -1.79 -2.93
CA TYR A 285 -13.52 -2.48 -4.02
C TYR A 285 -13.39 -3.95 -3.65
N TYR A 286 -13.05 -4.78 -4.63
CA TYR A 286 -12.89 -6.21 -4.42
C TYR A 286 -11.65 -6.73 -5.13
N VAL A 287 -10.79 -7.43 -4.41
CA VAL A 287 -9.64 -8.14 -4.98
C VAL A 287 -10.04 -9.59 -5.17
N SER A 288 -10.24 -10.00 -6.42
CA SER A 288 -10.89 -11.27 -6.76
C SER A 288 -9.91 -12.34 -7.23
N GLN A 289 -10.00 -13.54 -6.66
CA GLN A 289 -9.27 -14.72 -7.17
C GLN A 289 -9.83 -15.23 -8.50
N GLN A 290 -11.07 -14.94 -8.84
CA GLN A 290 -11.66 -15.45 -10.08
C GLN A 290 -11.07 -14.77 -11.31
N THR A 291 -10.69 -13.49 -11.19
CA THR A 291 -10.06 -12.73 -12.26
C THR A 291 -8.66 -13.22 -12.59
N ASN A 292 -7.91 -13.80 -11.63
CA ASN A 292 -6.59 -14.33 -11.90
C ASN A 292 -6.62 -15.66 -12.70
N LYS A 293 -7.76 -16.33 -12.72
CA LYS A 293 -7.97 -17.56 -13.49
C LYS A 293 -8.50 -17.30 -14.90
N GLY A 294 -9.03 -16.10 -15.15
CA GLY A 294 -9.73 -15.78 -16.37
C GLY A 294 -8.88 -15.92 -17.64
N PRO A 295 -7.81 -15.13 -17.81
CA PRO A 295 -6.95 -15.22 -18.97
C PRO A 295 -6.19 -16.53 -19.09
N VAL A 296 -5.92 -17.20 -17.97
CA VAL A 296 -5.27 -18.53 -17.97
C VAL A 296 -6.11 -19.56 -18.71
N LYS A 297 -7.43 -19.38 -18.73
CA LYS A 297 -8.33 -20.20 -19.58
C LYS A 297 -8.18 -19.93 -21.08
N VAL A 298 -7.41 -18.92 -21.49
CA VAL A 298 -7.00 -18.75 -22.89
C VAL A 298 -6.27 -20.01 -23.37
N TYR A 299 -5.53 -20.69 -22.49
CA TYR A 299 -4.85 -21.95 -22.81
C TYR A 299 -5.74 -23.18 -22.71
N GLU A 300 -6.89 -23.06 -22.05
CA GLU A 300 -7.86 -24.16 -21.86
C GLU A 300 -9.04 -24.11 -22.81
N GLY A 301 -9.19 -23.07 -23.62
CA GLY A 301 -10.36 -22.83 -24.44
C GLY A 301 -10.07 -22.30 -25.83
N ARG A 302 -11.13 -22.00 -26.57
CA ARG A 302 -11.02 -21.38 -27.88
C ARG A 302 -10.55 -19.91 -27.74
N PRO A 303 -9.72 -19.40 -28.66
CA PRO A 303 -9.39 -17.99 -28.70
C PRO A 303 -10.65 -17.12 -28.67
N SER A 304 -10.60 -16.03 -27.91
CA SER A 304 -11.71 -15.11 -27.75
C SER A 304 -11.21 -13.67 -27.74
N THR A 305 -12.00 -12.78 -28.32
CA THR A 305 -11.82 -11.32 -28.20
C THR A 305 -12.70 -10.73 -27.09
N ASP A 306 -13.41 -11.58 -26.35
CA ASP A 306 -14.16 -11.16 -25.16
C ASP A 306 -13.25 -11.12 -23.93
N TRP A 307 -12.70 -9.94 -23.68
CA TRP A 307 -11.79 -9.68 -22.57
C TRP A 307 -12.52 -9.61 -21.22
N ASP A 308 -13.84 -9.44 -21.22
CA ASP A 308 -14.65 -9.35 -20.00
C ASP A 308 -14.99 -10.71 -19.40
N ARG A 309 -14.70 -11.81 -20.11
CA ARG A 309 -14.91 -13.19 -19.60
C ARG A 309 -14.15 -13.51 -18.32
N SER A 310 -13.06 -12.80 -18.08
CA SER A 310 -12.21 -12.97 -16.88
C SER A 310 -12.64 -12.11 -15.70
N SER A 311 -13.63 -11.23 -15.88
CA SER A 311 -14.11 -10.32 -14.86
C SER A 311 -15.40 -10.84 -14.24
N GLU A 312 -15.62 -10.61 -12.96
CA GLU A 312 -16.91 -10.86 -12.31
C GLU A 312 -17.92 -9.81 -12.78
N SER A 313 -18.86 -10.24 -13.63
CA SER A 313 -19.80 -9.34 -14.29
C SER A 313 -20.89 -8.76 -13.37
N ASP A 314 -21.14 -9.42 -12.24
CA ASP A 314 -22.26 -9.10 -11.34
C ASP A 314 -21.80 -8.35 -10.07
N VAL A 315 -20.55 -7.90 -10.03
CA VAL A 315 -20.01 -7.13 -8.92
C VAL A 315 -20.20 -5.64 -9.19
N ASP A 316 -20.73 -4.92 -8.21
CA ASP A 316 -21.10 -3.50 -8.28
C ASP A 316 -20.01 -2.55 -7.76
N VAL A 317 -18.83 -3.08 -7.49
CA VAL A 317 -17.64 -2.35 -7.06
C VAL A 317 -16.47 -2.61 -8.00
N PRO A 318 -15.43 -1.76 -8.04
CA PRO A 318 -14.21 -2.01 -8.80
C PRO A 318 -13.58 -3.35 -8.44
N VAL A 319 -13.19 -4.14 -9.43
CA VAL A 319 -12.57 -5.47 -9.24
C VAL A 319 -11.12 -5.44 -9.68
N ILE A 320 -10.23 -5.84 -8.78
CA ILE A 320 -8.79 -5.98 -9.00
C ILE A 320 -8.47 -7.49 -9.04
N SER A 321 -7.65 -7.93 -10.00
CA SER A 321 -7.22 -9.33 -10.06
C SER A 321 -6.22 -9.64 -8.98
N HIS A 322 -6.54 -10.64 -8.14
CA HIS A 322 -5.74 -11.10 -7.02
C HIS A 322 -4.58 -11.99 -7.48
N GLU A 323 -3.36 -11.69 -7.05
CA GLU A 323 -2.18 -12.54 -7.17
C GLU A 323 -2.00 -13.18 -8.56
N SER A 324 -2.08 -12.32 -9.59
CA SER A 324 -2.03 -12.75 -10.98
C SER A 324 -0.66 -13.33 -11.35
N GLY A 325 -0.66 -14.34 -12.21
CA GLY A 325 0.53 -14.78 -12.93
C GLY A 325 1.35 -15.88 -12.28
N GLN A 326 1.09 -16.38 -11.12
CA GLN A 326 1.78 -17.45 -10.35
C GLN A 326 2.45 -18.56 -11.20
N ARG A 327 3.39 -18.19 -12.09
CA ARG A 327 4.14 -19.10 -12.97
C ARG A 327 5.59 -19.16 -12.53
N CYS A 328 6.04 -20.36 -12.12
CA CYS A 328 7.39 -20.55 -11.62
C CYS A 328 8.43 -20.55 -12.73
N VAL A 329 9.47 -19.77 -12.53
CA VAL A 329 10.72 -19.85 -13.28
C VAL A 329 11.59 -20.93 -12.65
N TYR A 330 12.29 -21.73 -13.45
CA TYR A 330 13.29 -22.67 -12.91
C TYR A 330 14.38 -21.89 -12.17
N PRO A 331 14.87 -22.36 -11.00
CA PRO A 331 15.81 -21.59 -10.19
C PRO A 331 17.10 -21.23 -10.92
N ASP A 332 17.52 -19.97 -10.77
CA ASP A 332 18.89 -19.58 -11.09
C ASP A 332 19.79 -19.83 -9.87
N PHE A 333 20.56 -20.88 -9.91
CA PHE A 333 21.42 -21.25 -8.76
C PHE A 333 22.51 -20.24 -8.44
N ARG A 334 22.78 -19.27 -9.33
CA ARG A 334 23.69 -18.14 -9.05
C ARG A 334 23.15 -17.20 -7.96
N GLU A 335 21.83 -17.19 -7.76
CA GLU A 335 21.20 -16.40 -6.68
C GLU A 335 21.58 -16.89 -5.28
N ILE A 336 21.99 -18.15 -5.11
CA ILE A 336 22.38 -18.72 -3.81
C ILE A 336 23.43 -17.86 -3.12
N GLU A 337 24.40 -17.33 -3.88
CA GLU A 337 25.50 -16.51 -3.36
C GLU A 337 25.05 -15.15 -2.83
N LYS A 338 23.85 -14.66 -3.23
CA LYS A 338 23.26 -13.41 -2.76
C LYS A 338 22.67 -13.53 -1.35
N PHE A 339 22.37 -14.73 -0.88
CA PHE A 339 21.79 -15.00 0.43
C PHE A 339 22.86 -14.90 1.54
N THR A 340 23.34 -13.70 1.79
CA THR A 340 24.40 -13.41 2.78
C THR A 340 23.87 -13.06 4.17
N GLY A 341 22.55 -12.99 4.33
CA GLY A 341 21.85 -12.65 5.57
C GLY A 341 21.37 -13.87 6.37
N PRO A 342 20.39 -13.67 7.26
CA PRO A 342 19.84 -14.76 8.10
C PRO A 342 19.01 -15.78 7.33
N VAL A 343 18.50 -15.44 6.14
CA VAL A 343 17.71 -16.34 5.30
C VAL A 343 18.63 -17.08 4.34
N ARG A 344 18.44 -18.39 4.20
CA ARG A 344 19.20 -19.25 3.28
C ARG A 344 18.34 -19.64 2.08
N ALA A 345 18.98 -19.79 0.93
CA ALA A 345 18.35 -20.35 -0.27
C ALA A 345 18.27 -21.88 -0.22
N ARG A 346 17.80 -22.48 0.89
CA ARG A 346 17.86 -23.92 1.13
C ARG A 346 17.20 -24.75 0.03
N ASN A 347 16.08 -24.29 -0.52
CA ASN A 347 15.39 -24.98 -1.59
C ASN A 347 16.24 -25.00 -2.88
N PHE A 348 16.90 -23.89 -3.21
CA PHE A 348 17.80 -23.83 -4.37
C PHE A 348 19.02 -24.73 -4.18
N GLU A 349 19.58 -24.77 -2.97
CA GLU A 349 20.67 -25.69 -2.64
C GLU A 349 20.25 -27.15 -2.89
N LEU A 350 19.05 -27.54 -2.39
CA LEU A 350 18.52 -28.90 -2.57
C LEU A 350 18.21 -29.19 -4.04
N TRP A 351 17.61 -28.27 -4.77
CA TRP A 351 17.32 -28.50 -6.19
C TRP A 351 18.61 -28.64 -7.01
N ARG A 352 19.62 -27.85 -6.69
CA ARG A 352 20.95 -27.99 -7.31
C ARG A 352 21.57 -29.35 -7.02
N GLU A 353 21.54 -29.81 -5.77
CA GLU A 353 22.02 -31.16 -5.38
C GLU A 353 21.27 -32.27 -6.13
N MET A 354 19.91 -32.12 -6.24
CA MET A 354 19.10 -33.12 -6.97
C MET A 354 19.41 -33.11 -8.47
N LEU A 355 19.61 -31.95 -9.08
CA LEU A 355 19.90 -31.83 -10.50
C LEU A 355 21.28 -32.42 -10.81
N ASP A 356 22.28 -32.18 -9.93
CA ASP A 356 23.61 -32.75 -10.04
C ASP A 356 23.58 -34.29 -9.93
N ALA A 357 22.85 -34.83 -8.96
CA ALA A 357 22.66 -36.27 -8.78
C ALA A 357 22.01 -36.95 -10.00
N ASN A 358 21.26 -36.22 -10.80
CA ASN A 358 20.68 -36.71 -12.06
C ASN A 358 21.57 -36.44 -13.28
N GLY A 359 22.78 -35.92 -13.11
CA GLY A 359 23.72 -35.65 -14.18
C GLY A 359 23.27 -34.55 -15.16
N MET A 360 22.46 -33.56 -14.70
CA MET A 360 21.86 -32.52 -15.53
C MET A 360 22.25 -31.10 -15.09
N LEU A 361 23.20 -30.95 -14.18
CA LEU A 361 23.54 -29.62 -13.60
C LEU A 361 24.04 -28.66 -14.67
N ASP A 362 24.70 -29.09 -15.70
CA ASP A 362 25.16 -28.32 -16.84
C ASP A 362 24.02 -27.71 -17.66
N GLN A 363 22.80 -28.27 -17.59
CA GLN A 363 21.59 -27.79 -18.26
C GLN A 363 20.78 -26.79 -17.42
N ALA A 364 21.16 -26.52 -16.15
CA ALA A 364 20.42 -25.71 -15.23
C ALA A 364 20.06 -24.29 -15.80
N HIS A 365 21.05 -23.67 -16.48
CA HIS A 365 20.85 -22.36 -17.08
C HIS A 365 19.89 -22.39 -18.27
N ASP A 366 19.87 -23.46 -19.04
CA ASP A 366 18.91 -23.62 -20.16
C ASP A 366 17.48 -23.78 -19.61
N PHE A 367 17.30 -24.56 -18.54
CA PHE A 367 16.01 -24.68 -17.87
C PHE A 367 15.50 -23.35 -17.31
N PHE A 368 16.40 -22.58 -16.66
CA PHE A 368 16.09 -21.24 -16.20
C PHE A 368 15.65 -20.32 -17.35
N ARG A 369 16.42 -20.25 -18.43
CA ARG A 369 16.12 -19.40 -19.59
C ARG A 369 14.81 -19.79 -20.28
N ALA A 370 14.59 -21.08 -20.49
CA ALA A 370 13.41 -21.58 -21.18
C ALA A 370 12.13 -21.33 -20.38
N SER A 371 12.14 -21.67 -19.08
CA SER A 371 10.99 -21.41 -18.20
C SER A 371 10.72 -19.94 -18.00
N GLY A 372 11.78 -19.12 -17.86
CA GLY A 372 11.66 -17.68 -17.74
C GLY A 372 11.06 -17.01 -18.99
N ALA A 373 11.48 -17.42 -20.18
CA ALA A 373 10.90 -16.92 -21.42
C ALA A 373 9.40 -17.27 -21.54
N LEU A 374 9.01 -18.50 -21.15
CA LEU A 374 7.61 -18.89 -21.10
C LEU A 374 6.82 -18.06 -20.09
N THR A 375 7.36 -17.85 -18.90
CA THR A 375 6.73 -17.05 -17.84
C THR A 375 6.45 -15.63 -18.29
N VAL A 376 7.37 -14.97 -19.01
CA VAL A 376 7.15 -13.62 -19.58
C VAL A 376 6.00 -13.61 -20.58
N VAL A 377 5.89 -14.61 -21.45
CA VAL A 377 4.78 -14.73 -22.42
C VAL A 377 3.44 -14.92 -21.69
N GLU A 378 3.41 -15.73 -20.65
CA GLU A 378 2.20 -15.94 -19.83
C GLU A 378 1.79 -14.70 -19.07
N TYR A 379 2.73 -13.97 -18.46
CA TYR A 379 2.45 -12.67 -17.84
C TYR A 379 1.89 -11.66 -18.84
N LYS A 380 2.50 -11.56 -20.03
CA LYS A 380 2.00 -10.69 -21.11
C LYS A 380 0.53 -11.01 -21.43
N ALA A 381 0.19 -12.28 -21.61
CA ALA A 381 -1.17 -12.70 -21.95
C ALA A 381 -2.19 -12.31 -20.86
N VAL A 382 -1.83 -12.50 -19.58
CA VAL A 382 -2.69 -12.16 -18.43
C VAL A 382 -2.84 -10.64 -18.30
N ILE A 383 -1.74 -9.89 -18.32
CA ILE A 383 -1.74 -8.43 -18.14
C ILE A 383 -2.52 -7.75 -19.27
N GLU A 384 -2.27 -8.11 -20.53
CA GLU A 384 -2.98 -7.53 -21.67
C GLU A 384 -4.48 -7.80 -21.64
N ALA A 385 -4.91 -9.00 -21.19
CA ALA A 385 -6.32 -9.31 -21.06
C ALA A 385 -7.00 -8.44 -19.97
N LEU A 386 -6.32 -8.22 -18.83
CA LEU A 386 -6.84 -7.39 -17.75
C LEU A 386 -6.86 -5.90 -18.13
N LEU A 387 -5.84 -5.42 -18.85
CA LEU A 387 -5.81 -4.04 -19.34
C LEU A 387 -6.89 -3.76 -20.41
N ARG A 388 -7.30 -4.76 -21.19
CA ARG A 388 -8.35 -4.64 -22.22
C ARG A 388 -9.76 -4.83 -21.68
N SER A 389 -9.91 -5.40 -20.48
CA SER A 389 -11.24 -5.60 -19.90
C SER A 389 -11.84 -4.26 -19.45
N SER A 390 -13.07 -4.00 -19.89
CA SER A 390 -13.84 -2.82 -19.46
C SER A 390 -14.30 -2.90 -17.99
N LYS A 391 -14.18 -4.07 -17.38
CA LYS A 391 -14.62 -4.36 -16.00
C LYS A 391 -13.48 -4.51 -14.99
N SER A 392 -12.25 -4.53 -15.46
CA SER A 392 -11.07 -4.63 -14.58
C SER A 392 -10.66 -3.25 -14.07
N ALA A 393 -10.53 -3.10 -12.76
CA ALA A 393 -9.93 -1.92 -12.13
C ALA A 393 -8.42 -2.04 -11.98
N GLY A 394 -7.85 -3.23 -12.18
CA GLY A 394 -6.43 -3.47 -12.04
C GLY A 394 -6.06 -4.92 -11.81
N PHE A 395 -4.79 -5.11 -11.55
CA PHE A 395 -4.22 -6.41 -11.18
C PHE A 395 -3.12 -6.25 -10.13
N GLN A 396 -2.85 -7.33 -9.41
CA GLN A 396 -1.74 -7.48 -8.46
C GLN A 396 -1.00 -8.76 -8.81
N LEU A 397 0.25 -8.63 -9.26
CA LEU A 397 1.10 -9.79 -9.56
C LEU A 397 1.53 -10.47 -8.26
N LEU A 398 1.63 -11.78 -8.24
CA LEU A 398 2.24 -12.50 -7.13
C LEU A 398 3.61 -13.06 -7.56
N SER A 399 4.70 -12.39 -7.52
CA SER A 399 4.88 -10.94 -7.44
C SER A 399 5.84 -10.51 -8.54
N LEU A 400 6.23 -9.24 -8.63
CA LEU A 400 7.27 -8.79 -9.57
C LEU A 400 8.62 -9.45 -9.25
N ASN A 401 8.92 -9.62 -7.96
CA ASN A 401 10.09 -10.32 -7.43
C ASN A 401 9.73 -11.69 -6.85
N ASP A 402 10.70 -12.57 -6.73
CA ASP A 402 10.50 -13.86 -6.12
C ASP A 402 10.08 -13.76 -4.66
N PHE A 403 9.26 -14.71 -4.25
CA PHE A 403 8.73 -14.81 -2.91
C PHE A 403 9.29 -16.07 -2.20
N PRO A 404 10.35 -15.96 -1.39
CA PRO A 404 10.92 -17.11 -0.65
C PRO A 404 10.12 -17.53 0.59
N GLY A 405 8.92 -17.00 0.82
CA GLY A 405 8.12 -17.25 2.03
C GLY A 405 7.44 -18.60 2.09
N GLN A 406 6.87 -19.10 0.99
CA GLN A 406 6.15 -20.38 0.92
C GLN A 406 7.02 -21.47 0.30
N GLY A 407 8.14 -21.80 0.93
CA GLY A 407 9.05 -22.78 0.42
C GLY A 407 9.79 -22.34 -0.85
N TYR A 408 9.85 -21.08 -1.12
CA TYR A 408 10.37 -20.39 -2.28
C TYR A 408 9.46 -20.50 -3.53
N ALA A 409 8.75 -19.43 -3.83
CA ALA A 409 7.98 -19.28 -5.06
C ALA A 409 8.75 -18.40 -6.06
N PRO A 410 9.51 -18.99 -7.01
CA PRO A 410 10.30 -18.24 -8.00
C PRO A 410 9.38 -17.77 -9.14
N VAL A 411 8.35 -16.98 -8.81
CA VAL A 411 7.34 -16.48 -9.75
C VAL A 411 7.69 -15.11 -10.35
N GLY A 412 8.67 -14.42 -9.75
CA GLY A 412 9.09 -13.10 -10.17
C GLY A 412 9.97 -13.11 -11.43
N ILE A 413 9.95 -12.00 -12.15
CA ILE A 413 10.95 -11.67 -13.17
C ILE A 413 12.19 -11.01 -12.55
N LEU A 414 12.07 -10.58 -11.30
CA LEU A 414 13.15 -10.17 -10.42
C LEU A 414 13.42 -11.25 -9.36
N ASP A 415 14.62 -11.25 -8.82
CA ASP A 415 14.98 -12.11 -7.70
C ASP A 415 14.47 -11.56 -6.35
N PRO A 416 14.63 -12.27 -5.22
CA PRO A 416 14.12 -11.80 -3.92
C PRO A 416 14.78 -10.52 -3.40
N PHE A 417 15.85 -10.06 -4.05
CA PHE A 417 16.58 -8.82 -3.72
C PHE A 417 16.15 -7.64 -4.59
N TRP A 418 15.09 -7.82 -5.41
CA TRP A 418 14.63 -6.85 -6.40
C TRP A 418 15.64 -6.58 -7.53
N ASP A 419 16.56 -7.50 -7.78
CA ASP A 419 17.48 -7.41 -8.90
C ASP A 419 16.94 -8.20 -10.11
N SER A 420 17.23 -7.70 -11.33
CA SER A 420 16.79 -8.35 -12.56
C SER A 420 17.42 -9.73 -12.72
N LYS A 421 16.60 -10.73 -13.06
CA LYS A 421 17.05 -12.06 -13.48
C LYS A 421 17.55 -12.10 -14.92
N GLY A 422 17.45 -10.98 -15.68
CA GLY A 422 17.83 -10.92 -17.09
C GLY A 422 16.90 -11.69 -18.03
N LEU A 423 15.66 -11.92 -17.64
CA LEU A 423 14.64 -12.62 -18.43
C LEU A 423 13.93 -11.67 -19.40
N VAL A 424 13.73 -10.44 -18.98
CA VAL A 424 13.04 -9.37 -19.72
C VAL A 424 13.56 -8.02 -19.24
N THR A 425 13.71 -7.05 -20.15
CA THR A 425 14.08 -5.69 -19.76
C THR A 425 12.85 -4.90 -19.29
N PRO A 426 13.04 -3.81 -18.52
CA PRO A 426 11.94 -2.91 -18.16
C PRO A 426 11.20 -2.35 -19.39
N GLU A 427 11.92 -2.03 -20.48
CA GLU A 427 11.32 -1.54 -21.72
C GLU A 427 10.42 -2.57 -22.39
N GLU A 428 10.89 -3.82 -22.49
CA GLU A 428 10.11 -4.92 -23.06
C GLU A 428 8.87 -5.22 -22.21
N TRP A 429 9.01 -5.17 -20.87
CA TRP A 429 7.89 -5.37 -19.95
C TRP A 429 6.86 -4.23 -20.06
N ARG A 430 7.30 -2.98 -20.08
CA ARG A 430 6.40 -1.83 -20.27
C ARG A 430 5.62 -1.87 -21.57
N ALA A 431 6.13 -2.50 -22.60
CA ALA A 431 5.43 -2.61 -23.89
C ALA A 431 4.04 -3.29 -23.77
N PHE A 432 3.80 -4.08 -22.72
CA PHE A 432 2.51 -4.71 -22.46
C PHE A 432 1.92 -4.41 -21.08
N CYS A 433 2.65 -3.75 -20.19
CA CYS A 433 2.23 -3.50 -18.79
C CYS A 433 1.94 -2.02 -18.52
N ALA A 434 2.66 -1.09 -19.16
CA ALA A 434 2.45 0.34 -18.96
C ALA A 434 1.22 0.86 -19.73
N PRO A 435 0.70 2.06 -19.38
CA PRO A 435 -0.29 2.72 -20.21
C PRO A 435 0.26 2.91 -21.62
N THR A 436 -0.38 2.29 -22.59
CA THR A 436 -0.07 2.45 -24.01
C THR A 436 -1.15 3.28 -24.65
N VAL A 437 -0.75 4.23 -25.51
CA VAL A 437 -1.66 5.03 -26.34
C VAL A 437 -2.03 4.24 -27.59
#